data_88abb970860f066e9476fe0110336bdd
#
_entry.id   88abb970860f066e9476fe0110336bdd
#
_cell.length_a   1.000
_cell.length_b   1.000
_cell.length_c   1.000
_cell.angle_alpha   90.00
_cell.angle_beta   90.00
_cell.angle_gamma   90.00
#
_symmetry.space_group_name_H-M   'P 1'
#
loop_
_entity.id
_entity.type
_entity.pdbx_description
1 polymer ?
#
loop_
_entity_poly.entity_id
_entity_poly.type
_entity_poly.pdbx_seq_one_letter_code
_entity_poly.pdbx_strand_id
1 'polypeptide(L)'
;MTARSSRNDSLLVGLLLLYAVASLVHFTHNAEYLGDYPNLPPWLTRGGVYLAWIGETSLGILGYVLYRFGWQLIGLALVGVYAAFGIDGLLHYTRAPFGAHTTAMNFTILFEVVVAALLLIRVVMMAWTHRPGGINHDCI
;
A
#
# COMPACT_ATOMS: atom_id res chain seq x y z
N MET A 1 6.34 -18.14 21.12
CA MET A 1 5.74 -17.65 19.86
C MET A 1 5.09 -18.83 19.16
N THR A 2 3.80 -18.81 18.91
CA THR A 2 3.11 -19.93 18.26
C THR A 2 3.38 -19.93 16.75
N ALA A 3 3.38 -21.09 16.10
CA ALA A 3 3.60 -21.23 14.65
C ALA A 3 2.64 -20.36 13.80
N ARG A 4 1.46 -20.05 14.32
CA ARG A 4 0.45 -19.18 13.70
C ARG A 4 0.91 -17.69 13.66
N SER A 5 1.56 -17.21 14.74
CA SER A 5 2.10 -15.84 14.80
C SER A 5 3.22 -15.66 13.78
N SER A 6 4.16 -16.60 13.72
CA SER A 6 5.28 -16.54 12.76
C SER A 6 4.82 -16.51 11.30
N ARG A 7 3.82 -17.33 10.93
CA ARG A 7 3.26 -17.35 9.56
C ARG A 7 2.53 -16.05 9.22
N ASN A 8 1.87 -15.44 10.20
CA ASN A 8 1.19 -14.16 9.99
C ASN A 8 2.16 -13.02 9.72
N ASP A 9 3.28 -13.00 10.45
CA ASP A 9 4.32 -11.99 10.26
C ASP A 9 5.04 -12.16 8.91
N SER A 10 5.32 -13.40 8.50
CA SER A 10 5.95 -13.69 7.21
C SER A 10 5.08 -13.27 6.02
N LEU A 11 3.77 -13.48 6.10
CA LEU A 11 2.84 -13.04 5.04
C LEU A 11 2.75 -11.51 4.98
N LEU A 12 2.73 -10.81 6.12
CA LEU A 12 2.74 -9.34 6.15
C LEU A 12 4.02 -8.81 5.47
N VAL A 13 5.19 -9.35 5.84
CA VAL A 13 6.47 -8.95 5.24
C VAL A 13 6.49 -9.22 3.74
N GLY A 14 6.03 -10.40 3.31
CA GLY A 14 5.97 -10.76 1.90
C GLY A 14 5.10 -9.80 1.09
N LEU A 15 3.92 -9.43 1.61
CA LEU A 15 3.02 -8.47 0.96
C LEU A 15 3.60 -7.05 0.97
N LEU A 16 4.25 -6.62 2.05
CA LEU A 16 4.94 -5.32 2.11
C LEU A 16 6.04 -5.21 1.06
N LEU A 17 6.88 -6.23 0.93
CA LEU A 17 7.95 -6.26 -0.07
C LEU A 17 7.38 -6.28 -1.49
N LEU A 18 6.35 -7.10 -1.73
CA LEU A 18 5.70 -7.17 -3.04
C LEU A 18 5.06 -5.83 -3.41
N TYR A 19 4.39 -5.17 -2.45
CA TYR A 19 3.81 -3.86 -2.69
C TYR A 19 4.88 -2.79 -2.92
N ALA A 20 5.96 -2.77 -2.16
CA ALA A 20 7.08 -1.85 -2.39
C ALA A 20 7.67 -2.00 -3.80
N VAL A 21 7.78 -3.23 -4.32
CA VAL A 21 8.23 -3.48 -5.70
C VAL A 21 7.16 -3.04 -6.71
N ALA A 22 5.89 -3.39 -6.50
CA ALA A 22 4.80 -3.02 -7.41
C ALA A 22 4.67 -1.50 -7.54
N SER A 23 4.69 -0.77 -6.40
CA SER A 23 4.64 0.68 -6.37
C SER A 23 5.89 1.31 -6.99
N LEU A 24 7.09 0.78 -6.73
CA LEU A 24 8.31 1.28 -7.39
C LEU A 24 8.22 1.16 -8.91
N VAL A 25 7.72 0.03 -9.43
CA VAL A 25 7.55 -0.18 -10.88
C VAL A 25 6.55 0.84 -11.44
N HIS A 26 5.41 1.04 -10.78
CA HIS A 26 4.40 2.01 -11.24
C HIS A 26 4.93 3.44 -11.17
N PHE A 27 5.51 3.87 -10.04
CA PHE A 27 6.04 5.23 -9.88
C PHE A 27 7.21 5.50 -10.83
N THR A 28 8.08 4.52 -11.06
CA THR A 28 9.15 4.65 -12.07
C THR A 28 8.56 4.82 -13.47
N HIS A 29 7.59 4.01 -13.85
CA HIS A 29 6.93 4.15 -15.15
C HIS A 29 6.26 5.52 -15.28
N ASN A 30 5.55 5.97 -14.23
CA ASN A 30 4.90 7.28 -14.20
C ASN A 30 5.94 8.43 -14.32
N ALA A 31 7.06 8.35 -13.60
CA ALA A 31 8.10 9.38 -13.63
C ALA A 31 8.82 9.46 -14.99
N GLU A 32 9.16 8.31 -15.57
CA GLU A 32 9.93 8.26 -16.82
C GLU A 32 9.08 8.57 -18.07
N TYR A 33 7.78 8.27 -18.03
CA TYR A 33 6.82 8.49 -19.10
C TYR A 33 5.77 9.55 -18.74
N LEU A 34 6.14 10.52 -17.91
CA LEU A 34 5.22 11.51 -17.34
C LEU A 34 4.43 12.27 -18.42
N GLY A 35 5.07 12.59 -19.57
CA GLY A 35 4.44 13.29 -20.69
C GLY A 35 3.42 12.46 -21.46
N ASP A 36 3.45 11.14 -21.33
CA ASP A 36 2.57 10.22 -22.04
C ASP A 36 1.29 9.91 -21.23
N TYR A 37 1.31 10.20 -19.93
CA TYR A 37 0.11 10.01 -19.09
C TYR A 37 -0.90 11.12 -19.36
N PRO A 38 -2.16 10.77 -19.69
CA PRO A 38 -3.14 11.77 -20.06
C PRO A 38 -3.60 12.62 -18.87
N ASN A 39 -3.72 13.91 -19.11
CA ASN A 39 -4.33 14.90 -18.20
C ASN A 39 -3.67 14.99 -16.81
N LEU A 40 -2.37 14.70 -16.70
CA LEU A 40 -1.64 14.94 -15.45
C LEU A 40 -1.54 16.44 -15.14
N PRO A 41 -1.49 16.82 -13.84
CA PRO A 41 -1.32 18.21 -13.46
C PRO A 41 0.01 18.78 -13.99
N PRO A 42 0.03 20.02 -14.54
CA PRO A 42 1.23 20.60 -15.15
C PRO A 42 2.36 20.89 -14.15
N TRP A 43 2.05 20.93 -12.85
CA TRP A 43 3.05 21.09 -11.78
C TRP A 43 3.74 19.80 -11.38
N LEU A 44 3.23 18.64 -11.82
CA LEU A 44 3.83 17.36 -11.50
C LEU A 44 5.16 17.20 -12.25
N THR A 45 6.20 16.89 -11.51
CA THR A 45 7.55 16.71 -12.05
C THR A 45 8.03 15.28 -11.80
N ARG A 46 8.99 14.82 -12.62
CA ARG A 46 9.65 13.52 -12.42
C ARG A 46 10.19 13.37 -11.00
N GLY A 47 10.89 14.38 -10.49
CA GLY A 47 11.41 14.38 -9.12
C GLY A 47 10.31 14.34 -8.08
N GLY A 48 9.19 15.04 -8.31
CA GLY A 48 8.02 15.01 -7.44
C GLY A 48 7.40 13.62 -7.33
N VAL A 49 7.33 12.87 -8.43
CA VAL A 49 6.83 11.48 -8.43
C VAL A 49 7.72 10.58 -7.58
N TYR A 50 9.05 10.65 -7.74
CA TYR A 50 9.97 9.87 -6.90
C TYR A 50 9.93 10.27 -5.42
N LEU A 51 9.81 11.57 -5.12
CA LEU A 51 9.68 12.04 -3.74
C LEU A 51 8.38 11.56 -3.09
N ALA A 52 7.27 11.51 -3.82
CA ALA A 52 6.03 10.95 -3.35
C ALA A 52 6.20 9.46 -2.99
N TRP A 53 6.81 8.66 -3.89
CA TRP A 53 7.09 7.25 -3.62
C TRP A 53 7.98 7.04 -2.39
N ILE A 54 9.03 7.86 -2.21
CA ILE A 54 9.90 7.79 -1.03
C ILE A 54 9.10 8.10 0.23
N GLY A 55 8.26 9.13 0.23
CA GLY A 55 7.42 9.50 1.36
C GLY A 55 6.45 8.40 1.77
N GLU A 56 5.73 7.85 0.80
CA GLU A 56 4.77 6.77 1.02
C GLU A 56 5.45 5.48 1.51
N THR A 57 6.55 5.10 0.88
CA THR A 57 7.33 3.91 1.29
C THR A 57 7.92 4.08 2.68
N SER A 58 8.38 5.28 3.04
CA SER A 58 8.88 5.59 4.38
C SER A 58 7.78 5.40 5.43
N LEU A 59 6.54 5.77 5.11
CA LEU A 59 5.40 5.54 6.00
C LEU A 59 5.15 4.05 6.23
N GLY A 60 5.23 3.23 5.18
CA GLY A 60 5.11 1.77 5.28
C GLY A 60 6.21 1.14 6.14
N ILE A 61 7.46 1.59 5.95
CA ILE A 61 8.61 1.15 6.77
C ILE A 61 8.40 1.53 8.23
N LEU A 62 8.03 2.79 8.52
CA LEU A 62 7.75 3.24 9.88
C LEU A 62 6.63 2.42 10.51
N GLY A 63 5.56 2.17 9.78
CA GLY A 63 4.45 1.34 10.25
C GLY A 63 4.90 -0.06 10.63
N TYR A 64 5.70 -0.71 9.78
CA TYR A 64 6.24 -2.03 10.09
C TYR A 64 7.18 -2.04 11.30
N VAL A 65 8.04 -1.03 11.42
CA VAL A 65 8.93 -0.85 12.56
C VAL A 65 8.14 -0.72 13.86
N LEU A 66 7.13 0.15 13.91
CA LEU A 66 6.28 0.32 15.09
C LEU A 66 5.52 -0.98 15.44
N TYR A 67 5.01 -1.69 14.44
CA TYR A 67 4.40 -3.00 14.63
C TYR A 67 5.36 -3.97 15.33
N ARG A 68 6.62 -4.01 14.90
CA ARG A 68 7.66 -4.89 15.47
C ARG A 68 8.09 -4.49 16.89
N PHE A 69 8.03 -3.19 17.22
CA PHE A 69 8.32 -2.68 18.57
C PHE A 69 7.14 -2.78 19.55
N GLY A 70 6.06 -3.44 19.19
CA GLY A 70 4.91 -3.69 20.08
C GLY A 70 3.78 -2.67 19.97
N TRP A 71 3.92 -1.62 19.17
CA TRP A 71 2.87 -0.64 18.87
C TRP A 71 1.97 -1.16 17.72
N GLN A 72 1.42 -2.35 17.94
CA GLN A 72 0.84 -3.18 16.88
C GLN A 72 -0.27 -2.47 16.10
N LEU A 73 -1.26 -1.88 16.79
CA LEU A 73 -2.38 -1.22 16.13
C LEU A 73 -1.97 0.04 15.37
N ILE A 74 -1.06 0.85 15.96
CA ILE A 74 -0.53 2.06 15.29
C ILE A 74 0.31 1.66 14.10
N GLY A 75 1.19 0.66 14.25
CA GLY A 75 1.98 0.15 13.14
C GLY A 75 1.11 -0.38 11.99
N LEU A 76 0.10 -1.19 12.30
CA LEU A 76 -0.85 -1.68 11.30
C LEU A 76 -1.66 -0.56 10.66
N ALA A 77 -2.06 0.47 11.41
CA ALA A 77 -2.75 1.62 10.85
C ALA A 77 -1.88 2.36 9.82
N LEU A 78 -0.60 2.61 10.11
CA LEU A 78 0.32 3.24 9.17
C LEU A 78 0.58 2.38 7.92
N VAL A 79 0.74 1.06 8.08
CA VAL A 79 0.84 0.14 6.93
C VAL A 79 -0.46 0.16 6.12
N GLY A 80 -1.61 0.27 6.77
CA GLY A 80 -2.91 0.41 6.11
C GLY A 80 -3.03 1.69 5.28
N VAL A 81 -2.56 2.83 5.82
CA VAL A 81 -2.50 4.10 5.08
C VAL A 81 -1.54 3.98 3.89
N TYR A 82 -0.36 3.38 4.08
CA TYR A 82 0.57 3.10 2.99
C TYR A 82 -0.08 2.27 1.87
N ALA A 83 -0.78 1.20 2.23
CA ALA A 83 -1.51 0.39 1.26
C ALA A 83 -2.65 1.15 0.57
N ALA A 84 -3.34 2.06 1.29
CA ALA A 84 -4.41 2.88 0.71
C ALA A 84 -3.89 3.82 -0.39
N PHE A 85 -2.67 4.34 -0.28
CA PHE A 85 -2.05 5.15 -1.34
C PHE A 85 -1.91 4.38 -2.66
N GLY A 86 -1.62 3.07 -2.63
CA GLY A 86 -1.55 2.28 -3.87
C GLY A 86 -2.90 2.10 -4.57
N ILE A 87 -4.02 2.27 -3.86
CA ILE A 87 -5.36 2.26 -4.47
C ILE A 87 -5.62 3.56 -5.24
N ASP A 88 -4.93 4.66 -4.89
CA ASP A 88 -5.02 5.94 -5.58
C ASP A 88 -4.56 5.86 -7.05
N GLY A 89 -3.83 4.80 -7.45
CA GLY A 89 -3.55 4.50 -8.85
C GLY A 89 -4.80 4.46 -9.73
N LEU A 90 -5.97 4.10 -9.17
CA LEU A 90 -7.25 4.16 -9.89
C LEU A 90 -7.67 5.58 -10.27
N LEU A 91 -7.12 6.62 -9.63
CA LEU A 91 -7.39 8.03 -9.97
C LEU A 91 -6.90 8.38 -11.38
N HIS A 92 -5.98 7.62 -11.97
CA HIS A 92 -5.62 7.78 -13.39
C HIS A 92 -6.86 7.63 -14.28
N TYR A 93 -7.76 6.69 -13.94
CA TYR A 93 -8.99 6.45 -14.73
C TYR A 93 -10.09 7.47 -14.50
N THR A 94 -9.98 8.33 -13.50
CA THR A 94 -10.86 9.50 -13.36
C THR A 94 -10.43 10.67 -14.23
N ARG A 95 -9.17 10.70 -14.68
CA ARG A 95 -8.58 11.73 -15.54
C ARG A 95 -8.73 11.42 -17.02
N ALA A 96 -8.69 10.15 -17.37
CA ALA A 96 -8.88 9.67 -18.74
C ALA A 96 -9.40 8.23 -18.74
N PRO A 97 -10.18 7.81 -19.75
CA PRO A 97 -10.69 6.45 -19.82
C PRO A 97 -9.56 5.43 -19.99
N PHE A 98 -9.84 4.17 -19.61
CA PHE A 98 -8.88 3.06 -19.68
C PHE A 98 -8.18 2.94 -21.04
N GLY A 99 -8.94 3.10 -22.14
CA GLY A 99 -8.42 3.01 -23.51
C GLY A 99 -7.48 4.17 -23.91
N ALA A 100 -7.40 5.25 -23.12
CA ALA A 100 -6.45 6.35 -23.35
C ALA A 100 -5.07 6.07 -22.74
N HIS A 101 -4.95 5.02 -21.94
CA HIS A 101 -3.69 4.59 -21.33
C HIS A 101 -3.08 3.45 -22.16
N THR A 102 -1.76 3.41 -22.25
CA THR A 102 -1.06 2.30 -22.90
C THR A 102 -1.21 1.01 -22.10
N THR A 103 -0.94 -0.13 -22.73
CA THR A 103 -0.96 -1.43 -22.04
C THR A 103 -0.01 -1.46 -20.86
N ALA A 104 1.18 -0.84 -20.97
CA ALA A 104 2.16 -0.77 -19.90
C ALA A 104 1.66 0.08 -18.73
N MET A 105 1.04 1.24 -18.99
CA MET A 105 0.41 2.08 -17.95
C MET A 105 -0.66 1.29 -17.20
N ASN A 106 -1.59 0.68 -17.93
CA ASN A 106 -2.67 -0.09 -17.33
C ASN A 106 -2.13 -1.27 -16.51
N PHE A 107 -1.10 -1.96 -17.00
CA PHE A 107 -0.49 -3.08 -16.27
C PHE A 107 0.14 -2.60 -14.96
N THR A 108 0.95 -1.52 -14.96
CA THR A 108 1.63 -1.04 -13.76
C THR A 108 0.64 -0.50 -12.74
N ILE A 109 -0.37 0.27 -13.17
CA ILE A 109 -1.46 0.78 -12.31
C ILE A 109 -2.20 -0.38 -11.64
N LEU A 110 -2.73 -1.33 -12.43
CA LEU A 110 -3.54 -2.43 -11.90
C LEU A 110 -2.72 -3.39 -11.03
N PHE A 111 -1.47 -3.64 -11.39
CA PHE A 111 -0.57 -4.47 -10.58
C PHE A 111 -0.37 -3.87 -9.18
N GLU A 112 -0.07 -2.58 -9.11
CA GLU A 112 0.05 -1.87 -7.82
C GLU A 112 -1.25 -1.93 -7.02
N VAL A 113 -2.38 -1.58 -7.65
CA VAL A 113 -3.70 -1.56 -6.99
C VAL A 113 -4.07 -2.93 -6.41
N VAL A 114 -3.86 -4.01 -7.17
CA VAL A 114 -4.17 -5.37 -6.70
C VAL A 114 -3.31 -5.74 -5.49
N VAL A 115 -2.00 -5.48 -5.55
CA VAL A 115 -1.11 -5.81 -4.45
C VAL A 115 -1.40 -4.94 -3.22
N ALA A 116 -1.68 -3.65 -3.41
CA ALA A 116 -2.10 -2.73 -2.35
C ALA A 116 -3.39 -3.22 -1.66
N ALA A 117 -4.38 -3.64 -2.43
CA ALA A 117 -5.62 -4.19 -1.89
C ALA A 117 -5.39 -5.47 -1.06
N LEU A 118 -4.52 -6.38 -1.52
CA LEU A 118 -4.16 -7.58 -0.76
C LEU A 118 -3.46 -7.24 0.56
N LEU A 119 -2.54 -6.25 0.53
CA LEU A 119 -1.88 -5.76 1.74
C LEU A 119 -2.88 -5.11 2.69
N LEU A 120 -3.79 -4.27 2.21
CA LEU A 120 -4.81 -3.62 3.01
C LEU A 120 -5.74 -4.64 3.69
N ILE A 121 -6.23 -5.62 2.93
CA ILE A 121 -7.06 -6.72 3.47
C ILE A 121 -6.29 -7.45 4.58
N ARG A 122 -5.01 -7.75 4.35
CA ARG A 122 -4.17 -8.41 5.35
C ARG A 122 -4.06 -7.60 6.63
N VAL A 123 -3.78 -6.31 6.51
CA VAL A 123 -3.68 -5.39 7.65
C VAL A 123 -4.99 -5.32 8.44
N VAL A 124 -6.12 -5.18 7.75
CA VAL A 124 -7.45 -5.16 8.40
C VAL A 124 -7.72 -6.45 9.17
N MET A 125 -7.43 -7.61 8.57
CA MET A 125 -7.58 -8.90 9.24
C MET A 125 -6.71 -9.01 10.50
N MET A 126 -5.46 -8.53 10.44
CA MET A 126 -4.57 -8.50 11.60
C MET A 126 -5.05 -7.54 12.68
N ALA A 127 -5.45 -6.33 12.32
CA ALA A 127 -5.96 -5.33 13.26
C ALA A 127 -7.23 -5.84 13.97
N TRP A 128 -8.09 -6.57 13.26
CA TRP A 128 -9.29 -7.16 13.84
C TRP A 128 -8.96 -8.17 14.95
N THR A 129 -7.93 -8.98 14.76
CA THR A 129 -7.50 -10.00 15.74
C THR A 129 -6.75 -9.41 16.94
N HIS A 130 -6.24 -8.17 16.84
CA HIS A 130 -5.54 -7.47 17.91
C HIS A 130 -6.44 -6.54 18.72
N ARG A 131 -7.75 -6.50 18.46
CA ARG A 131 -8.67 -5.74 19.31
C ARG A 131 -8.64 -6.28 20.74
N PRO A 132 -8.51 -5.43 21.78
CA PRO A 132 -8.67 -5.86 23.16
C PRO A 132 -10.03 -6.55 23.28
N GLY A 133 -10.04 -7.75 23.82
CA GLY A 133 -11.23 -8.58 23.90
C GLY A 133 -12.43 -7.81 24.45
N GLY A 134 -13.58 -8.01 23.82
CA GLY A 134 -14.85 -7.58 24.34
C GLY A 134 -15.01 -8.14 25.76
N ILE A 135 -15.56 -7.33 26.62
CA ILE A 135 -15.91 -7.62 28.01
C ILE A 135 -16.47 -9.04 28.08
N ASN A 136 -15.73 -9.95 28.72
CA ASN A 136 -16.27 -11.26 29.09
C ASN A 136 -17.44 -11.00 30.02
N HIS A 137 -18.65 -11.18 29.52
CA HIS A 137 -19.87 -11.26 30.32
C HIS A 137 -20.01 -12.63 31.02
N ASP A 138 -18.93 -13.21 31.52
CA ASP A 138 -18.93 -14.42 32.32
C ASP A 138 -18.70 -14.07 33.79
N CYS A 139 -19.60 -13.29 34.35
CA CYS A 139 -19.77 -13.14 35.79
C CYS A 139 -21.25 -12.90 36.08
N ILE A 140 -22.05 -13.97 36.04
CA ILE A 140 -23.24 -14.17 36.93
C ILE A 140 -23.31 -15.65 37.26
#